data_a40cf4ba2257cfd99e928243430baa3c
#
_entry.id   a40cf4ba2257cfd99e928243430baa3c
#
_cell.length_a   1.000
_cell.length_b   1.000
_cell.length_c   1.000
_cell.angle_alpha   90.00
_cell.angle_beta   90.00
_cell.angle_gamma   90.00
#
_symmetry.space_group_name_H-M   'P 1'
#
loop_
_entity.id
_entity.type
_entity.pdbx_description
1 polymer ?
#
loop_
_entity_poly.entity_id
_entity_poly.type
_entity_poly.pdbx_seq_one_letter_code
_entity_poly.pdbx_strand_id
1 'polypeptide(L)'
;MEAIANLHDPLSGVVVVLLADFLRQHQGWGWLRLVAGATPYKEVPGLTMVKVMGSGHGGGFSLRPSATHQGLICTFTHLDLALQFLDSPAVQAYRSRARECWSGVMAVQSARGHWDKQAWQASSAQSLGETGQDAAQAPGPFAVLTRASIVPTKAMAFWRYAPAAQADLDQSPGCLLAMGLGEAPLVRQCTFSLWQDQQAMREYAFQGSHQTAITAAYKNDFFSESLFVHMQVLGMSGQWMGKDFGDDLGMDAVQTKLAANSSEQEAAHV
;
A
#
# COMPACT_ATOMS: atom_id res chain seq x y z
N MET A 1 14.55 27.22 -4.31
CA MET A 1 13.35 27.40 -5.18
C MET A 1 12.97 26.00 -5.59
N GLU A 2 12.21 25.31 -4.72
CA GLU A 2 11.73 23.96 -5.00
C GLU A 2 10.71 24.04 -6.13
N ALA A 3 10.94 23.25 -7.17
CA ALA A 3 10.00 23.11 -8.26
C ALA A 3 8.69 22.53 -7.69
N ILE A 4 7.63 23.29 -7.77
CA ILE A 4 6.26 22.81 -7.54
C ILE A 4 6.08 21.67 -8.55
N ALA A 5 6.08 20.43 -8.08
CA ALA A 5 5.80 19.28 -8.92
C ALA A 5 4.47 19.52 -9.64
N ASN A 6 4.49 19.54 -10.95
CA ASN A 6 3.29 19.69 -11.76
C ASN A 6 2.33 18.54 -11.41
N LEU A 7 1.07 18.86 -11.18
CA LEU A 7 -0.02 17.89 -10.89
C LEU A 7 -0.20 16.81 -11.97
N HIS A 8 0.60 16.82 -13.02
CA HIS A 8 0.56 15.88 -14.15
C HIS A 8 1.82 15.03 -14.30
N ASP A 9 2.86 15.28 -13.49
CA ASP A 9 4.05 14.44 -13.54
C ASP A 9 3.74 13.09 -12.86
N PRO A 10 4.11 11.96 -13.48
CA PRO A 10 3.85 10.64 -12.90
C PRO A 10 4.56 10.50 -11.55
N LEU A 11 3.88 9.89 -10.58
CA LEU A 11 4.50 9.54 -9.30
C LEU A 11 5.57 8.47 -9.54
N SER A 12 6.82 8.85 -9.39
CA SER A 12 7.95 7.92 -9.31
C SER A 12 8.54 8.03 -7.92
N GLY A 13 8.65 6.91 -7.21
CA GLY A 13 9.16 6.96 -5.84
C GLY A 13 8.94 5.65 -5.10
N VAL A 14 8.90 5.76 -3.80
CA VAL A 14 8.77 4.63 -2.89
C VAL A 14 7.38 4.64 -2.26
N VAL A 15 6.79 3.47 -2.10
CA VAL A 15 5.44 3.31 -1.54
C VAL A 15 5.56 2.79 -0.11
N VAL A 16 4.86 3.45 0.81
CA VAL A 16 4.62 2.95 2.17
C VAL A 16 3.17 2.55 2.29
N VAL A 17 2.93 1.35 2.79
CA VAL A 17 1.61 0.90 3.20
C VAL A 17 1.64 0.58 4.68
N LEU A 18 0.66 1.13 5.42
CA LEU A 18 0.42 0.82 6.82
C LEU A 18 -1.01 0.31 6.95
N LEU A 19 -1.17 -0.84 7.58
CA LEU A 19 -2.46 -1.45 7.89
C LEU A 19 -2.61 -1.47 9.41
N ALA A 20 -3.77 -1.09 9.90
CA ALA A 20 -4.05 -1.05 11.33
C ALA A 20 -5.43 -1.62 11.64
N ASP A 21 -5.48 -2.47 12.67
CA ASP A 21 -6.71 -2.91 13.32
C ASP A 21 -6.73 -2.34 14.76
N PHE A 22 -7.50 -1.28 14.95
CA PHE A 22 -7.52 -0.55 16.20
C PHE A 22 -8.20 -1.32 17.32
N LEU A 23 -7.69 -1.16 18.54
CA LEU A 23 -8.42 -1.52 19.75
C LEU A 23 -9.77 -0.78 19.78
N ARG A 24 -10.83 -1.44 20.26
CA ARG A 24 -12.19 -0.88 20.28
C ARG A 24 -12.27 0.49 20.94
N GLN A 25 -11.51 0.72 22.01
CA GLN A 25 -11.43 2.00 22.69
C GLN A 25 -10.86 3.15 21.84
N HIS A 26 -10.15 2.83 20.77
CA HIS A 26 -9.52 3.80 19.86
C HIS A 26 -10.25 3.97 18.51
N GLN A 27 -11.43 3.36 18.34
CA GLN A 27 -12.23 3.50 17.12
C GLN A 27 -12.53 4.96 16.77
N GLY A 28 -12.88 5.77 17.77
CA GLY A 28 -13.15 7.20 17.56
C GLY A 28 -11.94 7.95 17.01
N TRP A 29 -10.73 7.63 17.47
CA TRP A 29 -9.51 8.20 16.92
C TRP A 29 -9.31 7.76 15.45
N GLY A 30 -9.54 6.50 15.13
CA GLY A 30 -9.48 5.99 13.76
C GLY A 30 -10.46 6.73 12.83
N TRP A 31 -11.71 6.90 13.25
CA TRP A 31 -12.71 7.66 12.49
C TRP A 31 -12.27 9.11 12.23
N LEU A 32 -11.68 9.76 13.23
CA LEU A 32 -11.12 11.10 13.06
C LEU A 32 -10.00 11.14 12.00
N ARG A 33 -9.19 10.07 11.88
CA ARG A 33 -8.16 9.97 10.82
C ARG A 33 -8.79 9.87 9.44
N LEU A 34 -9.84 9.07 9.27
CA LEU A 34 -10.57 8.98 7.98
C LEU A 34 -11.14 10.33 7.59
N VAL A 35 -11.76 11.05 8.52
CA VAL A 35 -12.35 12.37 8.26
C VAL A 35 -11.26 13.41 7.95
N ALA A 36 -10.16 13.41 8.69
CA ALA A 36 -9.04 14.32 8.49
C ALA A 36 -8.29 14.06 7.17
N GLY A 37 -8.33 12.80 6.67
CA GLY A 37 -7.71 12.40 5.43
C GLY A 37 -6.24 12.80 5.33
N ALA A 38 -5.85 13.48 4.27
CA ALA A 38 -4.48 13.91 4.01
C ALA A 38 -4.01 15.10 4.89
N THR A 39 -4.92 15.80 5.56
CA THR A 39 -4.60 17.06 6.25
C THR A 39 -3.46 16.94 7.28
N PRO A 40 -3.38 15.89 8.11
CA PRO A 40 -2.30 15.76 9.10
C PRO A 40 -0.92 15.49 8.51
N TYR A 41 -0.83 15.23 7.23
CA TYR A 41 0.41 14.78 6.57
C TYR A 41 0.99 15.82 5.60
N LYS A 42 0.42 17.03 5.53
CA LYS A 42 0.80 18.06 4.55
C LYS A 42 2.26 18.51 4.64
N GLU A 43 2.84 18.44 5.83
CA GLU A 43 4.21 18.89 6.10
C GLU A 43 5.21 17.72 6.19
N VAL A 44 4.79 16.50 5.83
CA VAL A 44 5.70 15.35 5.84
C VAL A 44 6.71 15.46 4.69
N PRO A 45 8.01 15.48 4.99
CA PRO A 45 9.03 15.64 3.96
C PRO A 45 8.97 14.55 2.90
N GLY A 46 9.08 14.92 1.64
CA GLY A 46 9.11 14.01 0.50
C GLY A 46 7.81 13.25 0.21
N LEU A 47 6.75 13.47 0.99
CA LEU A 47 5.45 12.86 0.74
C LEU A 47 4.80 13.49 -0.50
N THR A 48 4.52 12.67 -1.51
CA THR A 48 3.90 13.11 -2.77
C THR A 48 2.42 12.78 -2.85
N MET A 49 1.99 11.69 -2.17
CA MET A 49 0.58 11.33 -2.05
C MET A 49 0.33 10.63 -0.72
N VAL A 50 -0.83 10.86 -0.15
CA VAL A 50 -1.33 10.08 0.99
C VAL A 50 -2.82 9.79 0.84
N LYS A 51 -3.20 8.54 1.11
CA LYS A 51 -4.58 8.07 1.15
C LYS A 51 -4.85 7.37 2.48
N VAL A 52 -5.78 7.93 3.24
CA VAL A 52 -6.30 7.30 4.47
C VAL A 52 -7.61 6.62 4.12
N MET A 53 -7.67 5.31 4.26
CA MET A 53 -8.79 4.50 3.77
C MET A 53 -9.38 3.64 4.87
N GLY A 54 -10.70 3.50 4.85
CA GLY A 54 -11.39 2.50 5.63
C GLY A 54 -11.32 1.12 4.98
N SER A 55 -11.89 0.12 5.66
CA SER A 55 -11.98 -1.25 5.16
C SER A 55 -13.37 -1.83 5.39
N GLY A 56 -13.66 -2.91 4.71
CA GLY A 56 -14.82 -3.75 4.99
C GLY A 56 -14.66 -4.54 6.30
N HIS A 57 -15.73 -5.16 6.76
CA HIS A 57 -15.74 -5.95 7.99
C HIS A 57 -14.64 -7.03 7.95
N GLY A 58 -13.86 -7.11 9.02
CA GLY A 58 -12.75 -8.05 9.14
C GLY A 58 -11.56 -7.77 8.22
N GLY A 59 -11.41 -6.55 7.67
CA GLY A 59 -10.34 -6.22 6.73
C GLY A 59 -10.61 -6.65 5.27
N GLY A 60 -11.78 -7.25 5.01
CA GLY A 60 -12.13 -7.81 3.71
C GLY A 60 -12.92 -6.87 2.77
N PHE A 61 -13.46 -7.46 1.69
CA PHE A 61 -14.27 -6.76 0.67
C PHE A 61 -15.77 -6.74 1.03
N SER A 62 -16.09 -6.57 2.31
CA SER A 62 -17.47 -6.52 2.77
C SER A 62 -18.09 -5.15 2.51
N LEU A 63 -19.36 -5.13 2.11
CA LEU A 63 -20.16 -3.90 2.05
C LEU A 63 -20.43 -3.30 3.42
N ARG A 64 -20.33 -4.12 4.49
CA ARG A 64 -20.39 -3.64 5.87
C ARG A 64 -19.05 -3.04 6.24
N PRO A 65 -18.99 -1.75 6.62
CA PRO A 65 -17.72 -1.14 7.02
C PRO A 65 -17.14 -1.78 8.28
N SER A 66 -15.82 -1.84 8.36
CA SER A 66 -15.12 -2.13 9.60
C SER A 66 -15.07 -0.88 10.48
N ALA A 67 -15.25 -1.06 11.78
CA ALA A 67 -15.09 0.01 12.74
C ALA A 67 -13.62 0.19 13.19
N THR A 68 -12.75 -0.77 12.90
CA THR A 68 -11.38 -0.81 13.44
C THR A 68 -10.28 -0.90 12.38
N HIS A 69 -10.58 -1.47 11.20
CA HIS A 69 -9.58 -1.67 10.16
C HIS A 69 -9.42 -0.44 9.28
N GLN A 70 -8.19 0.01 9.11
CA GLN A 70 -7.82 1.13 8.25
C GLN A 70 -6.49 0.85 7.53
N GLY A 71 -6.31 1.47 6.37
CA GLY A 71 -5.06 1.49 5.65
C GLY A 71 -4.61 2.90 5.33
N LEU A 72 -3.31 3.10 5.37
CA LEU A 72 -2.63 4.30 4.92
C LEU A 72 -1.72 3.92 3.76
N ILE A 73 -1.90 4.57 2.62
CA ILE A 73 -1.01 4.41 1.46
C ILE A 73 -0.36 5.75 1.19
N CYS A 74 0.96 5.76 1.19
CA CYS A 74 1.79 6.95 0.98
C CYS A 74 2.78 6.71 -0.15
N THR A 75 3.06 7.74 -0.93
CA THR A 75 4.18 7.72 -1.88
C THR A 75 5.19 8.80 -1.49
N PHE A 76 6.47 8.45 -1.57
CA PHE A 76 7.58 9.32 -1.20
C PHE A 76 8.55 9.47 -2.37
N THR A 77 9.21 10.62 -2.45
CA THR A 77 10.23 10.87 -3.46
C THR A 77 11.47 9.99 -3.29
N HIS A 78 11.83 9.65 -2.04
CA HIS A 78 13.05 8.91 -1.71
C HIS A 78 12.80 7.90 -0.58
N LEU A 79 13.60 6.82 -0.58
CA LEU A 79 13.51 5.73 0.39
C LEU A 79 13.82 6.19 1.83
N ASP A 80 14.82 7.00 2.01
CA ASP A 80 15.21 7.55 3.33
C ASP A 80 14.08 8.33 4.00
N LEU A 81 13.35 9.15 3.23
CA LEU A 81 12.19 9.90 3.72
C LEU A 81 11.00 8.98 4.06
N ALA A 82 10.81 7.91 3.29
CA ALA A 82 9.82 6.89 3.59
C ALA A 82 10.14 6.15 4.90
N LEU A 83 11.42 5.81 5.14
CA LEU A 83 11.87 5.18 6.38
C LEU A 83 11.73 6.12 7.58
N GLN A 84 12.14 7.39 7.45
CA GLN A 84 11.93 8.40 8.49
C GLN A 84 10.44 8.56 8.84
N PHE A 85 9.56 8.50 7.85
CA PHE A 85 8.13 8.55 8.09
C PHE A 85 7.63 7.35 8.90
N LEU A 86 8.15 6.14 8.68
CA LEU A 86 7.78 4.95 9.44
C LEU A 86 8.15 5.05 10.93
N ASP A 87 9.16 5.85 11.27
CA ASP A 87 9.58 6.14 12.65
C ASP A 87 8.89 7.40 13.23
N SER A 88 8.10 8.09 12.44
CA SER A 88 7.47 9.35 12.84
C SER A 88 6.42 9.19 13.95
N PRO A 89 6.17 10.27 14.72
CA PRO A 89 5.06 10.29 15.70
C PRO A 89 3.70 9.97 15.09
N ALA A 90 3.50 10.27 13.80
CA ALA A 90 2.27 9.95 13.09
C ALA A 90 2.05 8.44 12.99
N VAL A 91 3.07 7.67 12.59
CA VAL A 91 3.01 6.19 12.51
C VAL A 91 2.97 5.57 13.89
N GLN A 92 3.74 6.09 14.86
CA GLN A 92 3.69 5.62 16.26
C GLN A 92 2.29 5.79 16.87
N ALA A 93 1.56 6.83 16.47
CA ALA A 93 0.18 7.02 16.90
C ALA A 93 -0.78 5.94 16.38
N TYR A 94 -0.54 5.36 15.21
CA TYR A 94 -1.25 4.17 14.73
C TYR A 94 -0.84 2.93 15.52
N ARG A 95 0.46 2.65 15.61
CA ARG A 95 1.01 1.46 16.30
C ARG A 95 0.53 1.36 17.75
N SER A 96 0.58 2.46 18.50
CA SER A 96 0.19 2.47 19.92
C SER A 96 -1.32 2.29 20.17
N ARG A 97 -2.16 2.45 19.15
CA ARG A 97 -3.63 2.34 19.25
C ARG A 97 -4.17 1.09 18.56
N ALA A 98 -3.36 0.43 17.80
CA ALA A 98 -3.73 -0.78 17.08
C ALA A 98 -3.58 -2.02 17.99
N ARG A 99 -4.45 -3.00 17.78
CA ARG A 99 -4.30 -4.36 18.27
C ARG A 99 -3.28 -5.10 17.40
N GLU A 100 -3.36 -4.85 16.09
CA GLU A 100 -2.41 -5.30 15.09
C GLU A 100 -2.08 -4.13 14.16
N CYS A 101 -0.81 -4.01 13.81
CA CYS A 101 -0.33 -3.01 12.88
C CYS A 101 0.78 -3.62 12.04
N TRP A 102 0.61 -3.55 10.74
CA TRP A 102 1.61 -3.96 9.76
C TRP A 102 2.04 -2.74 8.95
N SER A 103 3.31 -2.65 8.63
CA SER A 103 3.85 -1.62 7.72
C SER A 103 4.87 -2.22 6.78
N GLY A 104 4.87 -1.74 5.53
CA GLY A 104 5.86 -2.13 4.55
C GLY A 104 6.28 -0.95 3.68
N VAL A 105 7.52 -0.99 3.22
CA VAL A 105 8.11 -0.08 2.26
C VAL A 105 8.46 -0.84 0.99
N MET A 106 8.11 -0.28 -0.17
CA MET A 106 8.14 -1.00 -1.44
C MET A 106 8.63 -0.13 -2.58
N ALA A 107 9.39 -0.75 -3.49
CA ALA A 107 9.74 -0.18 -4.78
C ALA A 107 8.67 -0.55 -5.82
N VAL A 108 8.19 0.42 -6.58
CA VAL A 108 7.31 0.17 -7.71
C VAL A 108 8.11 -0.45 -8.85
N GLN A 109 7.76 -1.65 -9.28
CA GLN A 109 8.34 -2.31 -10.45
C GLN A 109 7.60 -1.96 -11.74
N SER A 110 6.28 -1.91 -11.67
CA SER A 110 5.45 -1.49 -12.79
C SER A 110 4.11 -0.94 -12.30
N ALA A 111 3.58 0.02 -13.05
CA ALA A 111 2.25 0.55 -12.80
C ALA A 111 1.51 0.75 -14.13
N ARG A 112 0.19 0.57 -14.09
CA ARG A 112 -0.69 0.77 -15.23
C ARG A 112 -1.99 1.42 -14.78
N GLY A 113 -2.32 2.57 -15.38
CA GLY A 113 -3.53 3.32 -15.09
C GLY A 113 -3.27 4.54 -14.22
N HIS A 114 -4.32 5.03 -13.57
CA HIS A 114 -4.30 6.30 -12.85
C HIS A 114 -5.02 6.20 -11.50
N TRP A 115 -4.60 7.03 -10.55
CA TRP A 115 -5.29 7.31 -9.31
C TRP A 115 -5.51 8.82 -9.18
N ASP A 116 -6.77 9.25 -9.19
CA ASP A 116 -7.17 10.66 -9.26
C ASP A 116 -6.46 11.41 -10.41
N LYS A 117 -6.45 10.77 -11.59
CA LYS A 117 -5.81 11.24 -12.85
C LYS A 117 -4.28 11.25 -12.83
N GLN A 118 -3.65 10.84 -11.73
CA GLN A 118 -2.21 10.77 -11.62
C GLN A 118 -1.70 9.37 -11.99
N ALA A 119 -0.80 9.29 -12.97
CA ALA A 119 -0.11 8.05 -13.32
C ALA A 119 0.99 7.74 -12.31
N TRP A 120 1.30 6.45 -12.14
CA TRP A 120 2.45 6.00 -11.38
C TRP A 120 3.49 5.40 -12.32
N GLN A 121 4.77 5.48 -11.95
CA GLN A 121 5.89 4.90 -12.68
C GLN A 121 6.72 4.01 -11.77
N ALA A 122 7.59 3.20 -12.39
CA ALA A 122 8.58 2.43 -11.65
C ALA A 122 9.49 3.35 -10.82
N SER A 123 9.90 2.86 -9.67
CA SER A 123 10.85 3.57 -8.80
C SER A 123 12.17 3.78 -9.54
N SER A 124 12.70 5.00 -9.46
CA SER A 124 13.97 5.33 -10.10
C SER A 124 15.15 4.95 -9.20
N ALA A 125 16.32 4.77 -9.79
CA ALA A 125 17.56 4.58 -9.05
C ALA A 125 17.81 5.72 -8.05
N GLN A 126 17.47 6.95 -8.43
CA GLN A 126 17.60 8.12 -7.57
C GLN A 126 16.68 8.04 -6.34
N SER A 127 15.44 7.56 -6.52
CA SER A 127 14.48 7.43 -5.41
C SER A 127 14.83 6.31 -4.45
N LEU A 128 15.49 5.26 -4.92
CA LEU A 128 15.86 4.08 -4.13
C LEU A 128 17.21 4.21 -3.43
N GLY A 129 18.17 4.95 -4.01
CA GLY A 129 19.57 4.89 -3.60
C GLY A 129 20.17 3.50 -3.86
N GLU A 130 21.46 3.32 -3.58
CA GLU A 130 22.17 2.03 -3.83
C GLU A 130 21.52 0.87 -3.07
N THR A 131 21.32 1.03 -1.77
CA THR A 131 20.74 0.00 -0.91
C THR A 131 19.34 -0.41 -1.34
N GLY A 132 18.49 0.55 -1.73
CA GLY A 132 17.15 0.26 -2.21
C GLY A 132 17.13 -0.40 -3.57
N GLN A 133 18.11 -0.11 -4.44
CA GLN A 133 18.27 -0.80 -5.73
C GLN A 133 18.63 -2.28 -5.54
N ASP A 134 19.58 -2.57 -4.66
CA ASP A 134 19.96 -3.95 -4.33
C ASP A 134 18.77 -4.73 -3.77
N ALA A 135 18.03 -4.14 -2.82
CA ALA A 135 16.84 -4.75 -2.24
C ALA A 135 15.72 -4.97 -3.27
N ALA A 136 15.54 -4.03 -4.22
CA ALA A 136 14.53 -4.15 -5.27
C ALA A 136 14.83 -5.24 -6.31
N GLN A 137 16.09 -5.66 -6.42
CA GLN A 137 16.54 -6.74 -7.31
C GLN A 137 16.61 -8.10 -6.59
N ALA A 138 16.62 -8.11 -5.27
CA ALA A 138 16.69 -9.35 -4.48
C ALA A 138 15.40 -10.17 -4.61
N PRO A 139 15.50 -11.51 -4.65
CA PRO A 139 14.32 -12.36 -4.51
C PRO A 139 13.64 -12.12 -3.16
N GLY A 140 12.30 -12.06 -3.17
CA GLY A 140 11.57 -11.84 -1.92
C GLY A 140 10.10 -11.55 -2.13
N PRO A 141 9.41 -11.15 -1.06
CA PRO A 141 8.00 -10.86 -1.09
C PRO A 141 7.63 -9.78 -2.09
N PHE A 142 6.48 -9.99 -2.69
CA PHE A 142 5.94 -9.17 -3.76
C PHE A 142 4.58 -8.60 -3.39
N ALA A 143 4.35 -7.34 -3.62
CA ALA A 143 3.09 -6.69 -3.30
C ALA A 143 2.34 -6.21 -4.54
N VAL A 144 1.03 -6.26 -4.48
CA VAL A 144 0.14 -5.72 -5.51
C VAL A 144 -0.85 -4.76 -4.89
N LEU A 145 -0.98 -3.61 -5.52
CA LEU A 145 -2.00 -2.63 -5.22
C LEU A 145 -2.92 -2.50 -6.43
N THR A 146 -4.21 -2.77 -6.22
CA THR A 146 -5.24 -2.59 -7.24
C THR A 146 -6.23 -1.56 -6.75
N ARG A 147 -6.44 -0.51 -7.51
CA ARG A 147 -7.42 0.54 -7.20
C ARG A 147 -8.39 0.71 -8.36
N ALA A 148 -9.68 0.90 -8.05
CA ALA A 148 -10.71 1.15 -9.05
C ALA A 148 -11.74 2.18 -8.58
N SER A 149 -12.08 3.12 -9.47
CA SER A 149 -13.30 3.90 -9.39
C SER A 149 -14.38 3.20 -10.18
N ILE A 150 -15.40 2.72 -9.48
CA ILE A 150 -16.51 1.98 -10.08
C ILE A 150 -17.57 2.98 -10.57
N VAL A 151 -18.05 2.79 -11.78
CA VAL A 151 -19.18 3.57 -12.32
C VAL A 151 -20.39 3.37 -11.40
N PRO A 152 -20.96 4.43 -10.79
CA PRO A 152 -21.98 4.29 -9.75
C PRO A 152 -23.20 3.44 -10.17
N THR A 153 -23.66 3.58 -11.40
CA THR A 153 -24.79 2.81 -11.93
C THR A 153 -24.49 1.31 -12.10
N LYS A 154 -23.22 0.93 -12.11
CA LYS A 154 -22.74 -0.45 -12.26
C LYS A 154 -22.25 -1.07 -10.95
N ALA A 155 -22.21 -0.29 -9.85
CA ALA A 155 -21.64 -0.72 -8.59
C ALA A 155 -22.25 -2.02 -8.06
N MET A 156 -23.60 -2.16 -8.05
CA MET A 156 -24.26 -3.36 -7.58
C MET A 156 -23.93 -4.60 -8.42
N ALA A 157 -23.71 -4.43 -9.73
CA ALA A 157 -23.30 -5.53 -10.60
C ALA A 157 -21.86 -5.96 -10.32
N PHE A 158 -20.94 -5.01 -10.12
CA PHE A 158 -19.56 -5.28 -9.72
C PHE A 158 -19.48 -6.05 -8.40
N TRP A 159 -20.22 -5.61 -7.37
CA TRP A 159 -20.18 -6.20 -6.03
C TRP A 159 -20.67 -7.65 -5.94
N ARG A 160 -21.32 -8.18 -7.00
CA ARG A 160 -21.68 -9.60 -7.07
C ARG A 160 -20.46 -10.52 -7.24
N TYR A 161 -19.35 -9.99 -7.80
CA TYR A 161 -18.12 -10.76 -8.02
C TYR A 161 -17.15 -10.68 -6.83
N ALA A 162 -17.24 -9.63 -6.00
CA ALA A 162 -16.28 -9.37 -4.92
C ALA A 162 -16.18 -10.51 -3.89
N PRO A 163 -17.26 -11.15 -3.39
CA PRO A 163 -17.15 -12.20 -2.38
C PRO A 163 -16.38 -13.43 -2.85
N ALA A 164 -16.60 -13.87 -4.10
CA ALA A 164 -15.87 -15.03 -4.64
C ALA A 164 -14.38 -14.72 -4.85
N ALA A 165 -14.06 -13.53 -5.38
CA ALA A 165 -12.69 -13.10 -5.56
C ALA A 165 -11.93 -12.97 -4.23
N GLN A 166 -12.60 -12.52 -3.16
CA GLN A 166 -12.02 -12.49 -1.83
C GLN A 166 -11.73 -13.89 -1.29
N ALA A 167 -12.71 -14.79 -1.36
CA ALA A 167 -12.55 -16.16 -0.86
C ALA A 167 -11.37 -16.89 -1.52
N ASP A 168 -11.19 -16.70 -2.83
CA ASP A 168 -10.07 -17.25 -3.58
C ASP A 168 -8.73 -16.62 -3.11
N LEU A 169 -8.72 -15.31 -2.86
CA LEU A 169 -7.53 -14.59 -2.41
C LEU A 169 -7.05 -15.09 -1.03
N ASP A 170 -7.97 -15.20 -0.09
CA ASP A 170 -7.69 -15.63 1.29
C ASP A 170 -7.17 -17.08 1.36
N GLN A 171 -7.49 -17.91 0.35
CA GLN A 171 -7.08 -19.32 0.27
C GLN A 171 -5.91 -19.56 -0.69
N SER A 172 -5.44 -18.53 -1.38
CA SER A 172 -4.39 -18.69 -2.39
C SER A 172 -3.05 -19.05 -1.76
N PRO A 173 -2.40 -20.13 -2.23
CA PRO A 173 -1.05 -20.47 -1.81
C PRO A 173 -0.09 -19.31 -2.06
N GLY A 174 0.75 -19.00 -1.07
CA GLY A 174 1.72 -17.90 -1.17
C GLY A 174 1.13 -16.50 -0.95
N CYS A 175 -0.18 -16.33 -0.75
CA CYS A 175 -0.74 -15.08 -0.24
C CYS A 175 -0.41 -14.93 1.26
N LEU A 176 0.42 -13.97 1.60
CA LEU A 176 0.86 -13.73 2.96
C LEU A 176 -0.13 -12.85 3.73
N LEU A 177 -0.68 -11.85 3.05
CA LEU A 177 -1.60 -10.86 3.59
C LEU A 177 -2.46 -10.29 2.47
N ALA A 178 -3.72 -10.04 2.73
CA ALA A 178 -4.59 -9.27 1.85
C ALA A 178 -5.53 -8.37 2.66
N MET A 179 -5.84 -7.19 2.12
CA MET A 179 -6.78 -6.26 2.72
C MET A 179 -7.57 -5.50 1.66
N GLY A 180 -8.89 -5.48 1.83
CA GLY A 180 -9.78 -4.60 1.08
C GLY A 180 -9.81 -3.22 1.72
N LEU A 181 -9.61 -2.18 0.93
CA LEU A 181 -9.59 -0.79 1.33
C LEU A 181 -10.56 0.03 0.49
N GLY A 182 -11.00 1.17 1.00
CA GLY A 182 -11.91 2.06 0.28
C GLY A 182 -11.77 3.51 0.67
N GLU A 183 -11.73 4.40 -0.33
CA GLU A 183 -11.81 5.86 -0.15
C GLU A 183 -13.26 6.33 -0.02
N ALA A 184 -14.17 5.65 -0.72
CA ALA A 184 -15.61 5.91 -0.67
C ALA A 184 -16.36 4.58 -0.78
N PRO A 185 -17.39 4.38 0.07
CA PRO A 185 -18.18 3.16 0.03
C PRO A 185 -18.70 2.85 -1.37
N LEU A 186 -18.66 1.60 -1.77
CA LEU A 186 -19.20 1.04 -3.00
C LEU A 186 -18.51 1.46 -4.30
N VAL A 187 -17.93 2.64 -4.39
CA VAL A 187 -17.52 3.25 -5.67
C VAL A 187 -16.02 3.48 -5.80
N ARG A 188 -15.25 3.52 -4.71
CA ARG A 188 -13.79 3.68 -4.76
C ARG A 188 -13.13 2.60 -3.92
N GLN A 189 -12.71 1.55 -4.59
CA GLN A 189 -12.14 0.35 -3.98
C GLN A 189 -10.64 0.26 -4.23
N CYS A 190 -9.96 -0.27 -3.24
CA CYS A 190 -8.55 -0.61 -3.33
C CYS A 190 -8.33 -1.97 -2.68
N THR A 191 -7.44 -2.76 -3.26
CA THR A 191 -6.97 -4.02 -2.69
C THR A 191 -5.46 -3.94 -2.55
N PHE A 192 -4.97 -4.20 -1.37
CA PHE A 192 -3.56 -4.47 -1.14
C PHE A 192 -3.39 -5.95 -0.85
N SER A 193 -2.44 -6.59 -1.52
CA SER A 193 -2.08 -7.99 -1.28
C SER A 193 -0.57 -8.17 -1.29
N LEU A 194 -0.09 -9.01 -0.38
CA LEU A 194 1.30 -9.37 -0.20
C LEU A 194 1.48 -10.85 -0.50
N TRP A 195 2.46 -11.19 -1.26
CA TRP A 195 2.74 -12.52 -1.77
C TRP A 195 4.15 -12.96 -1.40
N GLN A 196 4.34 -14.26 -1.24
CA GLN A 196 5.64 -14.86 -1.00
C GLN A 196 6.64 -14.50 -2.11
N ASP A 197 6.16 -14.49 -3.35
CA ASP A 197 6.92 -14.11 -4.53
C ASP A 197 5.98 -13.72 -5.70
N GLN A 198 6.56 -13.28 -6.80
CA GLN A 198 5.82 -12.89 -7.99
C GLN A 198 5.14 -14.09 -8.69
N GLN A 199 5.66 -15.31 -8.53
CA GLN A 199 5.07 -16.50 -9.15
C GLN A 199 3.74 -16.85 -8.49
N ALA A 200 3.69 -16.89 -7.17
CA ALA A 200 2.46 -17.14 -6.41
C ALA A 200 1.36 -16.13 -6.76
N MET A 201 1.72 -14.85 -6.89
CA MET A 201 0.81 -13.81 -7.33
C MET A 201 0.26 -14.07 -8.75
N ARG A 202 1.13 -14.45 -9.70
CA ARG A 202 0.71 -14.74 -11.09
C ARG A 202 -0.24 -15.93 -11.15
N GLU A 203 0.03 -16.99 -10.39
CA GLU A 203 -0.83 -18.17 -10.34
C GLU A 203 -2.25 -17.80 -9.90
N TYR A 204 -2.39 -16.95 -8.87
CA TYR A 204 -3.68 -16.42 -8.47
C TYR A 204 -4.32 -15.52 -9.55
N ALA A 205 -3.56 -14.60 -10.12
CA ALA A 205 -4.09 -13.57 -11.03
C ALA A 205 -4.73 -14.16 -12.30
N PHE A 206 -4.21 -15.29 -12.78
CA PHE A 206 -4.67 -15.93 -14.02
C PHE A 206 -5.59 -17.14 -13.79
N GLN A 207 -6.08 -17.39 -12.59
CA GLN A 207 -6.94 -18.54 -12.27
C GLN A 207 -8.22 -18.11 -11.54
N GLY A 208 -9.21 -19.01 -11.53
CA GLY A 208 -10.38 -18.95 -10.67
C GLY A 208 -11.31 -17.76 -10.85
N SER A 209 -11.91 -17.35 -9.73
CA SER A 209 -12.90 -16.28 -9.69
C SER A 209 -12.31 -14.91 -9.97
N HIS A 210 -11.01 -14.71 -9.70
CA HIS A 210 -10.33 -13.44 -9.95
C HIS A 210 -10.26 -13.16 -11.45
N GLN A 211 -9.86 -14.13 -12.27
CA GLN A 211 -9.86 -14.00 -13.73
C GLN A 211 -11.27 -13.72 -14.26
N THR A 212 -12.28 -14.38 -13.70
CA THR A 212 -13.69 -14.14 -14.05
C THR A 212 -14.12 -12.72 -13.73
N ALA A 213 -13.74 -12.21 -12.55
CA ALA A 213 -14.04 -10.84 -12.13
C ALA A 213 -13.34 -9.79 -13.02
N ILE A 214 -12.08 -10.00 -13.38
CA ILE A 214 -11.34 -9.13 -14.32
C ILE A 214 -12.03 -9.11 -15.68
N THR A 215 -12.36 -10.28 -16.25
CA THR A 215 -13.04 -10.40 -17.54
C THR A 215 -14.39 -9.68 -17.53
N ALA A 216 -15.16 -9.86 -16.45
CA ALA A 216 -16.44 -9.18 -16.27
C ALA A 216 -16.26 -7.66 -16.16
N ALA A 217 -15.21 -7.20 -15.46
CA ALA A 217 -14.94 -5.78 -15.28
C ALA A 217 -14.68 -5.08 -16.61
N TYR A 218 -13.85 -5.68 -17.48
CA TYR A 218 -13.58 -5.14 -18.81
C TYR A 218 -14.80 -5.25 -19.74
N LYS A 219 -15.48 -6.40 -19.76
CA LYS A 219 -16.65 -6.63 -20.64
C LYS A 219 -17.79 -5.66 -20.35
N ASN A 220 -17.97 -5.28 -19.10
CA ASN A 220 -19.08 -4.45 -18.67
C ASN A 220 -18.69 -2.99 -18.40
N ASP A 221 -17.43 -2.61 -18.64
CA ASP A 221 -16.90 -1.27 -18.37
C ASP A 221 -17.26 -0.81 -16.94
N PHE A 222 -16.94 -1.63 -15.94
CA PHE A 222 -17.27 -1.32 -14.54
C PHE A 222 -16.49 -0.12 -14.00
N PHE A 223 -15.31 0.16 -14.56
CA PHE A 223 -14.41 1.16 -14.02
C PHE A 223 -14.37 2.43 -14.87
N SER A 224 -14.51 3.58 -14.22
CA SER A 224 -14.23 4.89 -14.82
C SER A 224 -12.73 5.26 -14.72
N GLU A 225 -12.04 4.68 -13.75
CA GLU A 225 -10.61 4.84 -13.56
C GLU A 225 -10.08 3.61 -12.80
N SER A 226 -8.87 3.18 -13.13
CA SER A 226 -8.20 2.09 -12.40
C SER A 226 -6.70 2.29 -12.36
N LEU A 227 -6.07 1.73 -11.33
CA LEU A 227 -4.60 1.65 -11.20
C LEU A 227 -4.23 0.25 -10.71
N PHE A 228 -3.24 -0.33 -11.35
CA PHE A 228 -2.62 -1.61 -10.98
C PHE A 228 -1.13 -1.37 -10.77
N VAL A 229 -0.61 -1.72 -9.59
CA VAL A 229 0.79 -1.50 -9.23
C VAL A 229 1.39 -2.80 -8.74
N HIS A 230 2.50 -3.17 -9.32
CA HIS A 230 3.36 -4.27 -8.89
C HIS A 230 4.57 -3.70 -8.16
N MET A 231 4.88 -4.25 -7.00
CA MET A 231 5.90 -3.70 -6.12
C MET A 231 6.78 -4.80 -5.53
N GLN A 232 8.08 -4.56 -5.48
CA GLN A 232 9.00 -5.35 -4.67
C GLN A 232 9.01 -4.82 -3.25
N VAL A 233 8.88 -5.70 -2.26
CA VAL A 233 9.00 -5.31 -0.86
C VAL A 233 10.48 -5.10 -0.53
N LEU A 234 10.82 -3.91 -0.02
CA LEU A 234 12.15 -3.55 0.43
C LEU A 234 12.35 -3.86 1.91
N GLY A 235 11.27 -3.76 2.66
CA GLY A 235 11.23 -4.09 4.08
C GLY A 235 9.79 -4.04 4.60
N MET A 236 9.52 -4.79 5.68
CA MET A 236 8.24 -4.78 6.36
C MET A 236 8.39 -5.15 7.83
N SER A 237 7.41 -4.78 8.63
CA SER A 237 7.38 -5.10 10.06
C SER A 237 5.97 -5.13 10.61
N GLY A 238 5.83 -5.78 11.77
CA GLY A 238 4.60 -5.79 12.56
C GLY A 238 3.76 -7.03 12.41
N GLN A 239 2.52 -6.97 12.87
CA GLN A 239 1.61 -8.11 12.93
C GLN A 239 0.33 -7.85 12.14
N TRP A 240 -0.19 -8.89 11.49
CA TRP A 240 -1.48 -8.84 10.78
C TRP A 240 -2.17 -10.19 10.74
N MET A 241 -3.43 -10.24 11.17
CA MET A 241 -4.27 -11.44 11.24
C MET A 241 -3.56 -12.60 11.98
N GLY A 242 -2.92 -12.29 13.10
CA GLY A 242 -2.20 -13.23 13.94
C GLY A 242 -0.84 -13.70 13.39
N LYS A 243 -0.42 -13.22 12.22
CA LYS A 243 0.91 -13.49 11.66
C LYS A 243 1.87 -12.40 12.09
N ASP A 244 3.06 -12.80 12.49
CA ASP A 244 4.19 -11.90 12.74
C ASP A 244 5.04 -11.81 11.47
N PHE A 245 5.27 -10.60 11.00
CA PHE A 245 6.11 -10.31 9.85
C PHE A 245 7.49 -9.83 10.27
N GLY A 246 7.72 -9.66 11.59
CA GLY A 246 8.99 -9.29 12.20
C GLY A 246 9.77 -8.23 11.43
N ASP A 247 11.04 -8.15 11.71
CA ASP A 247 12.00 -7.37 10.92
C ASP A 247 12.79 -8.27 9.95
N ASP A 248 12.25 -9.46 9.64
CA ASP A 248 12.95 -10.52 8.89
C ASP A 248 13.30 -10.15 7.43
N LEU A 249 12.78 -9.04 6.92
CA LEU A 249 13.06 -8.59 5.55
C LEU A 249 13.84 -7.28 5.47
N GLY A 250 14.67 -7.03 6.46
CA GLY A 250 15.77 -6.10 6.27
C GLY A 250 15.44 -4.62 6.42
N MET A 251 14.34 -4.22 7.09
CA MET A 251 14.20 -2.81 7.48
C MET A 251 15.40 -2.38 8.35
N ASP A 252 15.81 -3.23 9.28
CA ASP A 252 17.04 -2.98 10.07
C ASP A 252 18.30 -2.99 9.22
N ALA A 253 18.41 -3.89 8.23
CA ALA A 253 19.55 -3.91 7.32
C ALA A 253 19.58 -2.69 6.39
N VAL A 254 18.43 -2.22 5.91
CA VAL A 254 18.31 -0.99 5.11
C VAL A 254 18.64 0.23 5.97
N GLN A 255 18.10 0.31 7.19
CA GLN A 255 18.39 1.39 8.14
C GLN A 255 19.84 1.41 8.59
N THR A 256 20.43 0.24 8.88
CA THR A 256 21.84 0.13 9.29
C THR A 256 22.77 0.58 8.17
N LYS A 257 22.52 0.21 6.92
CA LYS A 257 23.32 0.66 5.77
C LYS A 257 23.16 2.15 5.50
N LEU A 258 21.94 2.71 5.64
CA LEU A 258 21.71 4.14 5.50
C LEU A 258 22.41 4.95 6.59
N ALA A 259 22.41 4.47 7.83
CA ALA A 259 23.14 5.10 8.94
C ALA A 259 24.66 5.05 8.72
N ALA A 260 25.21 3.94 8.19
CA ALA A 260 26.61 3.81 7.85
C ALA A 260 27.04 4.81 6.76
N ASN A 261 26.26 4.92 5.69
CA ASN A 261 26.55 5.86 4.59
C ASN A 261 26.46 7.33 5.03
N SER A 262 25.52 7.66 5.93
CA SER A 262 25.41 9.02 6.49
C SER A 262 26.64 9.39 7.32
N SER A 263 27.19 8.46 8.11
CA SER A 263 28.39 8.68 8.91
C SER A 263 29.67 8.79 8.06
N GLU A 264 29.75 8.08 6.94
CA GLU A 264 30.88 8.22 6.00
C GLU A 264 30.86 9.54 5.23
N GLN A 265 29.68 10.06 4.88
CA GLN A 265 29.55 11.38 4.25
C GLN A 265 29.88 12.54 5.21
N GLU A 266 29.54 12.45 6.49
CA GLU A 266 29.95 13.42 7.51
C GLU A 266 31.45 13.38 7.74
N ALA A 267 32.07 12.19 7.76
CA ALA A 267 33.51 12.05 7.93
C ALA A 267 34.33 12.54 6.72
N ALA A 268 33.78 12.57 5.53
CA ALA A 268 34.42 13.05 4.31
C ALA A 268 34.35 14.59 4.15
N HIS A 269 33.61 15.28 5.01
CA HIS A 269 33.44 16.75 4.97
C HIS A 269 34.14 17.46 6.14
N VAL A 270 34.93 16.75 6.95
CA VAL A 270 35.83 17.25 7.98
C VAL A 270 37.28 17.15 7.50
#